data_5513d84b7a350e84873c561648fccb06
#
_entry.id   5513d84b7a350e84873c561648fccb06
#
_cell.length_a   1.000
_cell.length_b   1.000
_cell.length_c   1.000
_cell.angle_alpha   90.00
_cell.angle_beta   90.00
_cell.angle_gamma   90.00
#
_symmetry.space_group_name_H-M   'P 1'
#
loop_
_entity.id
_entity.type
_entity.pdbx_description
1 polymer ?
#
loop_
_entity_poly.entity_id
_entity_poly.type
_entity_poly.pdbx_seq_one_letter_code
_entity_poly.pdbx_strand_id
1 'polypeptide(L)'
;MFAVNLFRTLPPSSNPNGAEFDPEEDEPTLEASWPHLQFVYELFLRFLESPDFQPSVAKRYIDQGFILNLLELFDSEDPRERDFLKTVLHRVYGKFLGLRAFIRKQINNIFYKFIYETEHHNGIAELLEILGSIINGFALPLKEEHKQFLLKVLLPLHKVKSLSVYHPQLAYCVVQFLEKDPALTQPVIKCLLKFWPKTHSPKEVMFLNELEEILDVIEPAEFQKVMEPLFRQIAKCVSSPHFQVAERALYYWNNEYIMSLISENSKVILPIMFPALNTNSKQHWNKTIHGLIYNAIKLFMEMNQKLFDECHKKYKAEQQNEREKLNRREELWQQVESLARQHPTYEKLVDGTTGELVLAGTGRKT
;
A
#
# COMPACT_ATOMS: atom_id res chain seq x y z
N MET A 1 41.79 1.10 -5.89
CA MET A 1 41.49 2.51 -5.54
C MET A 1 40.05 2.66 -5.00
N PHE A 2 38.99 2.45 -5.81
CA PHE A 2 37.59 2.66 -5.35
C PHE A 2 37.25 1.89 -4.10
N ALA A 3 37.49 0.56 -4.05
CA ALA A 3 37.17 -0.27 -2.90
C ALA A 3 37.79 0.22 -1.56
N VAL A 4 39.01 0.72 -1.59
CA VAL A 4 39.72 1.19 -0.39
C VAL A 4 39.16 2.50 0.15
N ASN A 5 38.54 3.32 -0.72
CA ASN A 5 38.01 4.64 -0.35
C ASN A 5 36.51 4.59 -0.07
N LEU A 6 35.75 3.69 -0.69
CA LEU A 6 34.31 3.61 -0.55
C LEU A 6 33.88 2.62 0.53
N PHE A 7 34.50 1.42 0.54
CA PHE A 7 34.03 0.36 1.42
C PHE A 7 34.51 0.59 2.86
N ARG A 8 33.58 0.82 3.72
CA ARG A 8 33.77 1.08 5.13
C ARG A 8 32.63 0.49 5.95
N THR A 9 32.86 0.30 7.23
CA THR A 9 31.76 0.02 8.15
C THR A 9 30.96 1.29 8.35
N LEU A 10 29.66 1.23 8.12
CA LEU A 10 28.77 2.35 8.37
C LEU A 10 28.69 2.65 9.87
N PRO A 11 28.53 3.92 10.27
CA PRO A 11 28.31 4.26 11.67
C PRO A 11 27.00 3.60 12.17
N PRO A 12 26.85 3.36 13.48
CA PRO A 12 25.60 2.86 14.01
C PRO A 12 24.47 3.87 13.74
N SER A 13 23.23 3.36 13.57
CA SER A 13 22.08 4.21 13.32
C SER A 13 21.94 5.31 14.37
N SER A 14 21.68 6.52 13.93
CA SER A 14 21.40 7.69 14.78
C SER A 14 20.08 7.51 15.54
N ASN A 15 19.16 6.69 15.04
CA ASN A 15 17.86 6.38 15.64
C ASN A 15 17.69 4.86 15.90
N PRO A 16 18.43 4.27 16.87
CA PRO A 16 18.40 2.83 17.10
C PRO A 16 17.07 2.31 17.67
N ASN A 17 16.25 3.18 18.22
CA ASN A 17 14.97 2.81 18.85
C ASN A 17 13.78 2.81 17.86
N GLY A 18 14.00 3.15 16.59
CA GLY A 18 12.97 3.12 15.56
C GLY A 18 11.84 4.13 15.84
N ALA A 19 12.13 5.26 16.50
CA ALA A 19 11.19 6.37 16.51
C ALA A 19 10.86 6.73 15.06
N GLU A 20 9.59 6.98 14.80
CA GLU A 20 9.10 7.24 13.45
C GLU A 20 9.88 8.43 12.89
N PHE A 21 10.69 8.18 11.85
CA PHE A 21 11.42 9.24 11.15
C PHE A 21 10.42 10.00 10.30
N ASP A 22 10.27 11.29 10.58
CA ASP A 22 9.45 12.17 9.75
C ASP A 22 10.35 12.91 8.76
N PRO A 23 10.26 12.62 7.44
CA PRO A 23 11.08 13.28 6.44
C PRO A 23 10.86 14.80 6.34
N GLU A 24 9.76 15.34 6.90
CA GLU A 24 9.45 16.76 6.90
C GLU A 24 10.02 17.49 8.13
N GLU A 25 10.19 16.78 9.26
CA GLU A 25 10.66 17.39 10.52
C GLU A 25 12.10 16.99 10.87
N ASP A 26 12.56 15.78 10.46
CA ASP A 26 13.86 15.23 10.82
C ASP A 26 14.92 15.52 9.76
N GLU A 27 16.02 16.17 10.16
CA GLU A 27 17.18 16.33 9.28
C GLU A 27 17.94 14.99 9.11
N PRO A 28 18.26 14.59 7.86
CA PRO A 28 19.03 13.37 7.63
C PRO A 28 20.45 13.48 8.19
N THR A 29 20.95 12.39 8.75
CA THR A 29 22.34 12.34 9.23
C THR A 29 23.29 12.34 8.05
N LEU A 30 24.14 13.36 7.97
CA LEU A 30 25.08 13.54 6.88
C LEU A 30 26.43 12.91 7.19
N GLU A 31 27.03 12.26 6.19
CA GLU A 31 28.37 11.68 6.26
C GLU A 31 29.44 12.78 6.31
N ALA A 32 30.25 12.80 7.36
CA ALA A 32 31.29 13.80 7.54
C ALA A 32 32.37 13.77 6.45
N SER A 33 32.69 12.57 5.94
CA SER A 33 33.66 12.38 4.84
C SER A 33 33.08 12.65 3.45
N TRP A 34 31.85 13.13 3.35
CA TRP A 34 31.16 13.35 2.07
C TRP A 34 31.97 14.17 1.06
N PRO A 35 32.64 15.27 1.42
CA PRO A 35 33.43 16.03 0.45
C PRO A 35 34.51 15.21 -0.26
N HIS A 36 35.07 14.18 0.40
CA HIS A 36 36.00 13.25 -0.21
C HIS A 36 35.27 12.15 -0.98
N LEU A 37 34.26 11.53 -0.40
CA LEU A 37 33.49 10.43 -0.99
C LEU A 37 32.82 10.84 -2.29
N GLN A 38 32.28 12.05 -2.37
CA GLN A 38 31.67 12.58 -3.58
C GLN A 38 32.63 12.49 -4.78
N PHE A 39 33.86 12.98 -4.63
CA PHE A 39 34.86 12.89 -5.72
C PHE A 39 35.19 11.45 -6.10
N VAL A 40 35.20 10.54 -5.13
CA VAL A 40 35.47 9.12 -5.42
C VAL A 40 34.30 8.50 -6.20
N TYR A 41 33.05 8.81 -5.83
CA TYR A 41 31.86 8.35 -6.57
C TYR A 41 31.78 8.95 -7.97
N GLU A 42 32.04 10.26 -8.12
CA GLU A 42 32.08 10.91 -9.43
C GLU A 42 33.14 10.31 -10.35
N LEU A 43 34.33 10.08 -9.81
CA LEU A 43 35.41 9.43 -10.56
C LEU A 43 35.01 8.00 -10.95
N PHE A 44 34.37 7.26 -10.08
CA PHE A 44 33.93 5.90 -10.36
C PHE A 44 32.86 5.87 -11.46
N LEU A 45 31.88 6.78 -11.41
CA LEU A 45 30.88 6.91 -12.47
C LEU A 45 31.51 7.26 -13.81
N ARG A 46 32.39 8.26 -13.85
CA ARG A 46 33.11 8.64 -15.08
C ARG A 46 33.94 7.47 -15.62
N PHE A 47 34.58 6.69 -14.75
CA PHE A 47 35.29 5.48 -15.13
C PHE A 47 34.37 4.44 -15.77
N LEU A 48 33.22 4.16 -15.15
CA LEU A 48 32.23 3.23 -15.70
C LEU A 48 31.62 3.71 -17.03
N GLU A 49 31.47 5.01 -17.21
CA GLU A 49 30.86 5.62 -18.40
C GLU A 49 31.89 5.87 -19.55
N SER A 50 33.18 5.75 -19.25
CA SER A 50 34.23 5.96 -20.25
C SER A 50 34.00 5.09 -21.50
N PRO A 51 34.22 5.65 -22.71
CA PRO A 51 34.20 4.86 -23.94
C PRO A 51 35.23 3.72 -23.95
N ASP A 52 36.34 3.92 -23.25
CA ASP A 52 37.44 2.93 -23.15
C ASP A 52 37.20 1.86 -22.08
N PHE A 53 36.08 1.94 -21.34
CA PHE A 53 35.76 0.98 -20.30
C PHE A 53 35.48 -0.42 -20.90
N GLN A 54 36.30 -1.39 -20.49
CA GLN A 54 36.17 -2.78 -20.94
C GLN A 54 35.67 -3.68 -19.81
N PRO A 55 34.37 -4.10 -19.83
CA PRO A 55 33.81 -5.00 -18.82
C PRO A 55 34.58 -6.33 -18.71
N SER A 56 35.14 -6.83 -19.79
CA SER A 56 35.93 -8.07 -19.83
C SER A 56 37.21 -8.01 -18.98
N VAL A 57 37.81 -6.83 -18.84
CA VAL A 57 38.96 -6.58 -17.97
C VAL A 57 38.47 -6.27 -16.53
N ALA A 58 37.51 -5.38 -16.41
CA ALA A 58 36.99 -4.90 -15.11
C ALA A 58 36.35 -5.99 -14.26
N LYS A 59 35.79 -7.07 -14.86
CA LYS A 59 35.21 -8.20 -14.13
C LYS A 59 36.15 -8.93 -13.16
N ARG A 60 37.47 -8.70 -13.30
CA ARG A 60 38.47 -9.25 -12.36
C ARG A 60 38.51 -8.50 -11.03
N TYR A 61 37.97 -7.29 -11.01
CA TYR A 61 37.97 -6.38 -9.85
C TYR A 61 36.58 -6.04 -9.37
N ILE A 62 35.60 -5.97 -10.28
CA ILE A 62 34.18 -5.78 -9.96
C ILE A 62 33.54 -7.17 -10.04
N ASP A 63 33.66 -7.89 -8.95
CA ASP A 63 33.16 -9.25 -8.75
C ASP A 63 31.97 -9.29 -7.78
N GLN A 64 31.55 -10.49 -7.38
CA GLN A 64 30.46 -10.67 -6.44
C GLN A 64 30.75 -10.06 -5.07
N GLY A 65 32.01 -10.13 -4.58
CA GLY A 65 32.43 -9.54 -3.32
C GLY A 65 32.32 -8.02 -3.37
N PHE A 66 32.75 -7.41 -4.49
CA PHE A 66 32.59 -5.98 -4.69
C PHE A 66 31.10 -5.55 -4.66
N ILE A 67 30.22 -6.33 -5.27
CA ILE A 67 28.77 -6.04 -5.27
C ILE A 67 28.19 -6.15 -3.88
N LEU A 68 28.59 -7.14 -3.07
CA LEU A 68 28.11 -7.25 -1.69
C LEU A 68 28.49 -6.00 -0.88
N ASN A 69 29.75 -5.60 -0.91
CA ASN A 69 30.22 -4.42 -0.19
C ASN A 69 29.51 -3.14 -0.69
N LEU A 70 29.24 -3.05 -2.02
CA LEU A 70 28.50 -1.92 -2.58
C LEU A 70 27.03 -1.87 -2.06
N LEU A 71 26.40 -3.03 -1.95
CA LEU A 71 25.02 -3.14 -1.45
C LEU A 71 24.92 -2.85 0.06
N GLU A 72 25.95 -3.17 0.84
CA GLU A 72 26.00 -2.82 2.27
C GLU A 72 25.98 -1.29 2.49
N LEU A 73 26.57 -0.51 1.58
CA LEU A 73 26.57 0.94 1.68
C LEU A 73 25.19 1.57 1.43
N PHE A 74 24.23 0.85 0.84
CA PHE A 74 22.86 1.36 0.67
C PHE A 74 22.13 1.60 2.00
N ASP A 75 22.62 1.05 3.10
CA ASP A 75 22.09 1.34 4.43
C ASP A 75 22.67 2.64 5.05
N SER A 76 23.43 3.40 4.29
CA SER A 76 23.91 4.73 4.69
C SER A 76 22.75 5.67 4.99
N GLU A 77 22.84 6.44 6.08
CA GLU A 77 21.84 7.46 6.45
C GLU A 77 21.92 8.69 5.52
N ASP A 78 23.05 8.94 4.87
CA ASP A 78 23.24 10.06 3.96
C ASP A 78 22.54 9.83 2.60
N PRO A 79 21.46 10.56 2.29
CA PRO A 79 20.72 10.38 1.03
C PRO A 79 21.55 10.69 -0.21
N ARG A 80 22.55 11.56 -0.10
CA ARG A 80 23.45 11.90 -1.22
C ARG A 80 24.30 10.70 -1.61
N GLU A 81 24.78 9.93 -0.63
CA GLU A 81 25.53 8.71 -0.87
C GLU A 81 24.66 7.65 -1.52
N ARG A 82 23.43 7.45 -1.03
CA ARG A 82 22.50 6.48 -1.61
C ARG A 82 22.15 6.80 -3.07
N ASP A 83 22.00 8.07 -3.41
CA ASP A 83 21.71 8.49 -4.79
C ASP A 83 22.88 8.17 -5.74
N PHE A 84 24.13 8.40 -5.31
CA PHE A 84 25.31 7.97 -6.07
C PHE A 84 25.39 6.45 -6.19
N LEU A 85 25.16 5.72 -5.10
CA LEU A 85 25.13 4.25 -5.09
C LEU A 85 24.08 3.68 -6.06
N LYS A 86 22.90 4.28 -6.10
CA LYS A 86 21.84 3.95 -7.05
C LYS A 86 22.35 4.04 -8.48
N THR A 87 22.96 5.17 -8.83
CA THR A 87 23.48 5.41 -10.17
C THR A 87 24.63 4.44 -10.49
N VAL A 88 25.58 4.23 -9.59
CA VAL A 88 26.69 3.30 -9.75
C VAL A 88 26.19 1.87 -9.97
N LEU A 89 25.29 1.38 -9.10
CA LEU A 89 24.76 0.01 -9.19
C LEU A 89 23.98 -0.20 -10.49
N HIS A 90 23.22 0.79 -10.93
CA HIS A 90 22.49 0.74 -12.19
C HIS A 90 23.45 0.65 -13.39
N ARG A 91 24.55 1.43 -13.40
CA ARG A 91 25.60 1.34 -14.44
C ARG A 91 26.32 -0.02 -14.43
N VAL A 92 26.66 -0.52 -13.25
CA VAL A 92 27.26 -1.86 -13.10
C VAL A 92 26.31 -2.94 -13.60
N TYR A 93 25.03 -2.89 -13.24
CA TYR A 93 24.01 -3.82 -13.74
C TYR A 93 23.91 -3.79 -15.28
N GLY A 94 23.98 -2.61 -15.88
CA GLY A 94 23.97 -2.45 -17.33
C GLY A 94 25.19 -3.08 -18.02
N LYS A 95 26.39 -2.84 -17.48
CA LYS A 95 27.68 -3.23 -18.08
C LYS A 95 28.06 -4.70 -17.83
N PHE A 96 27.67 -5.30 -16.71
CA PHE A 96 28.10 -6.65 -16.30
C PHE A 96 26.96 -7.67 -16.37
N LEU A 97 26.70 -8.20 -17.56
CA LEU A 97 25.61 -9.17 -17.78
C LEU A 97 25.68 -10.39 -16.85
N GLY A 98 26.91 -10.88 -16.58
CA GLY A 98 27.12 -12.04 -15.70
C GLY A 98 26.81 -11.79 -14.22
N LEU A 99 26.75 -10.53 -13.78
CA LEU A 99 26.41 -10.17 -12.40
C LEU A 99 24.92 -9.89 -12.18
N ARG A 100 24.14 -9.72 -13.25
CA ARG A 100 22.71 -9.33 -13.16
C ARG A 100 21.87 -10.24 -12.27
N ALA A 101 21.99 -11.54 -12.45
CA ALA A 101 21.24 -12.51 -11.64
C ALA A 101 21.67 -12.44 -10.16
N PHE A 102 22.97 -12.28 -9.91
CA PHE A 102 23.50 -12.15 -8.56
C PHE A 102 23.02 -10.87 -7.90
N ILE A 103 23.08 -9.72 -8.60
CA ILE A 103 22.59 -8.42 -8.06
C ILE A 103 21.12 -8.52 -7.69
N ARG A 104 20.24 -9.02 -8.58
CA ARG A 104 18.82 -9.22 -8.27
C ARG A 104 18.60 -10.12 -7.07
N LYS A 105 19.36 -11.21 -6.94
CA LYS A 105 19.28 -12.12 -5.81
C LYS A 105 19.66 -11.41 -4.49
N GLN A 106 20.71 -10.59 -4.50
CA GLN A 106 21.13 -9.89 -3.27
C GLN A 106 20.16 -8.77 -2.88
N ILE A 107 19.64 -8.02 -3.83
CA ILE A 107 18.56 -7.05 -3.56
C ILE A 107 17.35 -7.76 -2.95
N ASN A 108 16.96 -8.91 -3.51
CA ASN A 108 15.89 -9.73 -2.96
C ASN A 108 16.15 -10.16 -1.50
N ASN A 109 17.39 -10.56 -1.19
CA ASN A 109 17.77 -10.91 0.18
C ASN A 109 17.65 -9.72 1.13
N ILE A 110 18.05 -8.51 0.70
CA ILE A 110 17.88 -7.28 1.48
C ILE A 110 16.40 -7.05 1.79
N PHE A 111 15.52 -7.17 0.80
CA PHE A 111 14.09 -7.00 1.02
C PHE A 111 13.50 -8.07 1.94
N TYR A 112 13.90 -9.34 1.83
CA TYR A 112 13.47 -10.37 2.76
C TYR A 112 13.90 -10.06 4.19
N LYS A 113 15.15 -9.66 4.40
CA LYS A 113 15.64 -9.27 5.72
C LYS A 113 14.86 -8.07 6.26
N PHE A 114 14.61 -7.07 5.42
CA PHE A 114 13.81 -5.89 5.78
C PHE A 114 12.37 -6.25 6.17
N ILE A 115 11.67 -7.08 5.38
CA ILE A 115 10.26 -7.41 5.63
C ILE A 115 10.08 -8.28 6.88
N TYR A 116 10.99 -9.24 7.11
CA TYR A 116 10.75 -10.33 8.07
C TYR A 116 11.64 -10.28 9.31
N GLU A 117 12.73 -9.50 9.32
CA GLU A 117 13.69 -9.49 10.41
C GLU A 117 13.85 -8.10 11.03
N THR A 118 14.23 -7.10 10.26
CA THR A 118 14.68 -5.82 10.79
C THR A 118 13.63 -4.71 10.76
N GLU A 119 12.75 -4.70 9.78
CA GLU A 119 11.85 -3.59 9.43
C GLU A 119 12.57 -2.23 9.27
N HIS A 120 13.90 -2.24 9.19
CA HIS A 120 14.77 -1.07 9.08
C HIS A 120 15.83 -1.27 8.01
N HIS A 121 15.90 -0.34 7.04
CA HIS A 121 16.96 -0.21 6.03
C HIS A 121 16.75 1.11 5.29
N ASN A 122 17.80 1.95 5.20
CA ASN A 122 17.70 3.29 4.65
C ASN A 122 17.55 3.34 3.12
N GLY A 123 18.06 2.36 2.39
CA GLY A 123 18.15 2.35 0.92
C GLY A 123 17.06 1.58 0.18
N ILE A 124 15.89 1.32 0.80
CA ILE A 124 14.82 0.55 0.14
C ILE A 124 14.28 1.30 -1.08
N ALA A 125 14.09 2.62 -0.98
CA ALA A 125 13.58 3.44 -2.08
C ALA A 125 14.52 3.42 -3.29
N GLU A 126 15.82 3.62 -3.07
CA GLU A 126 16.84 3.63 -4.11
C GLU A 126 16.99 2.25 -4.79
N LEU A 127 16.90 1.16 -4.02
CA LEU A 127 16.91 -0.19 -4.58
C LEU A 127 15.66 -0.48 -5.42
N LEU A 128 14.49 0.03 -5.01
CA LEU A 128 13.26 -0.07 -5.80
C LEU A 128 13.33 0.75 -7.09
N GLU A 129 13.94 1.93 -7.09
CA GLU A 129 14.15 2.73 -8.31
C GLU A 129 15.01 1.96 -9.33
N ILE A 130 16.09 1.32 -8.88
CA ILE A 130 16.92 0.47 -9.75
C ILE A 130 16.07 -0.67 -10.31
N LEU A 131 15.30 -1.32 -9.45
CA LEU A 131 14.43 -2.43 -9.85
C LEU A 131 13.33 -2.01 -10.83
N GLY A 132 12.72 -0.84 -10.66
CA GLY A 132 11.76 -0.31 -11.61
C GLY A 132 12.34 -0.22 -13.02
N SER A 133 13.56 0.31 -13.14
CA SER A 133 14.30 0.34 -14.42
C SER A 133 14.61 -1.06 -14.95
N ILE A 134 14.98 -1.99 -14.07
CA ILE A 134 15.27 -3.40 -14.45
C ILE A 134 14.00 -4.10 -14.93
N ILE A 135 12.89 -3.93 -14.23
CA ILE A 135 11.58 -4.53 -14.55
C ILE A 135 11.11 -4.03 -15.92
N ASN A 136 11.24 -2.73 -16.16
CA ASN A 136 10.91 -2.15 -17.46
C ASN A 136 11.72 -2.81 -18.60
N GLY A 137 12.95 -3.21 -18.34
CA GLY A 137 13.82 -3.92 -19.29
C GLY A 137 13.59 -5.44 -19.38
N PHE A 138 12.62 -6.03 -18.68
CA PHE A 138 12.36 -7.47 -18.78
C PHE A 138 11.80 -7.88 -20.14
N ALA A 139 12.33 -8.97 -20.68
CA ALA A 139 11.81 -9.57 -21.90
C ALA A 139 10.46 -10.27 -21.64
N LEU A 140 9.61 -10.24 -22.65
CA LEU A 140 8.32 -10.94 -22.64
C LEU A 140 8.45 -12.31 -23.32
N PRO A 141 7.71 -13.34 -22.86
CA PRO A 141 6.85 -13.32 -21.65
C PRO A 141 7.66 -13.30 -20.34
N LEU A 142 7.07 -12.79 -19.26
CA LEU A 142 7.71 -12.77 -17.95
C LEU A 142 8.04 -14.18 -17.47
N LYS A 143 9.25 -14.38 -16.96
CA LYS A 143 9.65 -15.63 -16.33
C LYS A 143 8.93 -15.83 -15.01
N GLU A 144 8.75 -17.10 -14.63
CA GLU A 144 8.10 -17.44 -13.36
C GLU A 144 8.83 -16.85 -12.14
N GLU A 145 10.18 -16.81 -12.17
CA GLU A 145 10.97 -16.15 -11.12
C GLU A 145 10.62 -14.68 -10.90
N HIS A 146 10.27 -13.95 -11.99
CA HIS A 146 9.86 -12.54 -11.91
C HIS A 146 8.46 -12.39 -11.29
N LYS A 147 7.52 -13.26 -11.66
CA LYS A 147 6.17 -13.30 -11.07
C LYS A 147 6.23 -13.62 -9.57
N GLN A 148 7.05 -14.60 -9.18
CA GLN A 148 7.26 -14.94 -7.78
C GLN A 148 7.91 -13.79 -7.00
N PHE A 149 8.83 -13.04 -7.61
CA PHE A 149 9.41 -11.85 -7.01
C PHE A 149 8.33 -10.78 -6.71
N LEU A 150 7.43 -10.49 -7.67
CA LEU A 150 6.31 -9.59 -7.43
C LEU A 150 5.46 -10.07 -6.25
N LEU A 151 5.00 -11.32 -6.28
CA LEU A 151 4.02 -11.83 -5.32
C LEU A 151 4.59 -12.08 -3.92
N LYS A 152 5.85 -12.51 -3.81
CA LYS A 152 6.46 -12.91 -2.54
C LYS A 152 7.36 -11.86 -1.91
N VAL A 153 7.76 -10.83 -2.66
CA VAL A 153 8.67 -9.79 -2.17
C VAL A 153 8.06 -8.41 -2.29
N LEU A 154 7.72 -7.96 -3.50
CA LEU A 154 7.21 -6.59 -3.68
C LEU A 154 5.87 -6.36 -2.97
N LEU A 155 4.91 -7.26 -3.13
CA LEU A 155 3.62 -7.10 -2.45
C LEU A 155 3.73 -7.15 -0.91
N PRO A 156 4.51 -8.04 -0.28
CA PRO A 156 4.73 -7.98 1.17
C PRO A 156 5.37 -6.70 1.70
N LEU A 157 6.12 -5.93 0.89
CA LEU A 157 6.66 -4.63 1.31
C LEU A 157 5.55 -3.64 1.74
N HIS A 158 4.33 -3.79 1.23
CA HIS A 158 3.18 -2.97 1.66
C HIS A 158 2.77 -3.16 3.13
N LYS A 159 3.24 -4.21 3.80
CA LYS A 159 2.90 -4.45 5.21
C LYS A 159 3.73 -3.61 6.17
N VAL A 160 4.93 -3.23 5.79
CA VAL A 160 5.90 -2.56 6.66
C VAL A 160 5.38 -1.20 7.09
N LYS A 161 5.67 -0.79 8.33
CA LYS A 161 5.18 0.48 8.90
C LYS A 161 5.73 1.69 8.15
N SER A 162 7.02 1.67 7.79
CA SER A 162 7.72 2.74 7.08
C SER A 162 7.42 2.80 5.56
N LEU A 163 6.26 2.31 5.10
CA LEU A 163 5.89 2.31 3.69
C LEU A 163 5.95 3.69 3.05
N SER A 164 5.64 4.75 3.78
CA SER A 164 5.64 6.15 3.29
C SER A 164 6.97 6.55 2.65
N VAL A 165 8.08 6.00 3.15
CA VAL A 165 9.44 6.34 2.66
C VAL A 165 9.71 5.86 1.24
N TYR A 166 9.07 4.77 0.80
CA TYR A 166 9.38 4.12 -0.49
C TYR A 166 8.14 3.73 -1.32
N HIS A 167 6.95 4.12 -0.88
CA HIS A 167 5.70 3.75 -1.54
C HIS A 167 5.64 4.16 -3.03
N PRO A 168 6.05 5.39 -3.43
CA PRO A 168 6.00 5.76 -4.85
C PRO A 168 6.84 4.85 -5.76
N GLN A 169 8.02 4.46 -5.29
CA GLN A 169 8.91 3.56 -6.04
C GLN A 169 8.35 2.13 -6.09
N LEU A 170 7.71 1.69 -5.01
CA LEU A 170 7.06 0.39 -4.95
C LEU A 170 5.86 0.32 -5.88
N ALA A 171 4.97 1.32 -5.86
CA ALA A 171 3.82 1.43 -6.73
C ALA A 171 4.24 1.42 -8.22
N TYR A 172 5.25 2.20 -8.56
CA TYR A 172 5.83 2.19 -9.91
C TYR A 172 6.31 0.79 -10.33
N CYS A 173 7.03 0.07 -9.46
CA CYS A 173 7.47 -1.31 -9.75
C CYS A 173 6.27 -2.23 -10.00
N VAL A 174 5.21 -2.13 -9.20
CA VAL A 174 4.00 -2.95 -9.36
C VAL A 174 3.33 -2.66 -10.70
N VAL A 175 3.11 -1.40 -11.05
CA VAL A 175 2.51 -0.98 -12.33
C VAL A 175 3.33 -1.49 -13.51
N GLN A 176 4.67 -1.40 -13.45
CA GLN A 176 5.55 -1.92 -14.51
C GLN A 176 5.39 -3.44 -14.74
N PHE A 177 5.08 -4.22 -13.71
CA PHE A 177 4.75 -5.63 -13.86
C PHE A 177 3.40 -5.84 -14.55
N LEU A 178 2.40 -5.05 -14.20
CA LEU A 178 1.05 -5.16 -14.74
C LEU A 178 0.97 -4.76 -16.23
N GLU A 179 1.74 -3.75 -16.63
CA GLU A 179 1.91 -3.38 -18.04
C GLU A 179 2.50 -4.52 -18.89
N LYS A 180 3.35 -5.37 -18.28
CA LYS A 180 3.98 -6.50 -18.97
C LYS A 180 3.15 -7.78 -18.97
N ASP A 181 2.34 -7.99 -17.94
CA ASP A 181 1.47 -9.18 -17.82
C ASP A 181 0.18 -8.81 -17.09
N PRO A 182 -0.88 -8.41 -17.84
CA PRO A 182 -2.18 -8.05 -17.27
C PRO A 182 -2.81 -9.12 -16.39
N ALA A 183 -2.48 -10.41 -16.61
CA ALA A 183 -3.00 -11.50 -15.77
C ALA A 183 -2.55 -11.42 -14.29
N LEU A 184 -1.50 -10.64 -13.99
CA LEU A 184 -1.05 -10.38 -12.63
C LEU A 184 -1.93 -9.39 -11.86
N THR A 185 -2.81 -8.65 -12.54
CA THR A 185 -3.66 -7.62 -11.92
C THR A 185 -4.57 -8.21 -10.84
N GLN A 186 -5.20 -9.36 -11.12
CA GLN A 186 -6.10 -9.99 -10.15
C GLN A 186 -5.38 -10.39 -8.85
N PRO A 187 -4.26 -11.13 -8.87
CA PRO A 187 -3.53 -11.44 -7.64
C PRO A 187 -2.98 -10.22 -6.91
N VAL A 188 -2.54 -9.18 -7.65
CA VAL A 188 -2.06 -7.93 -7.06
C VAL A 188 -3.16 -7.22 -6.29
N ILE A 189 -4.29 -6.91 -6.93
CA ILE A 189 -5.41 -6.23 -6.27
C ILE A 189 -5.93 -7.04 -5.08
N LYS A 190 -6.09 -8.36 -5.22
CA LYS A 190 -6.48 -9.22 -4.08
C LYS A 190 -5.50 -9.14 -2.92
N CYS A 191 -4.21 -9.03 -3.20
CA CYS A 191 -3.19 -8.91 -2.17
C CYS A 191 -3.24 -7.54 -1.47
N LEU A 192 -3.37 -6.44 -2.22
CA LEU A 192 -3.55 -5.10 -1.66
C LEU A 192 -4.80 -5.03 -0.78
N LEU A 193 -5.92 -5.57 -1.23
CA LEU A 193 -7.15 -5.64 -0.43
C LEU A 193 -6.98 -6.47 0.85
N LYS A 194 -6.16 -7.53 0.81
CA LYS A 194 -5.83 -8.35 1.99
C LYS A 194 -4.96 -7.59 2.99
N PHE A 195 -4.05 -6.74 2.52
CA PHE A 195 -3.12 -5.96 3.34
C PHE A 195 -3.67 -4.59 3.71
N TRP A 196 -4.92 -4.31 3.35
CA TRP A 196 -5.55 -3.00 3.57
C TRP A 196 -5.37 -2.52 5.01
N PRO A 197 -4.78 -1.34 5.22
CA PRO A 197 -4.58 -0.81 6.57
C PRO A 197 -5.94 -0.45 7.20
N LYS A 198 -6.19 -0.92 8.44
CA LYS A 198 -7.47 -0.69 9.11
C LYS A 198 -7.46 0.48 10.08
N THR A 199 -6.28 0.90 10.52
CA THR A 199 -6.10 1.86 11.62
C THR A 199 -5.13 2.99 11.29
N HIS A 200 -4.67 3.08 10.04
CA HIS A 200 -3.66 4.06 9.62
C HIS A 200 -4.13 4.79 8.35
N SER A 201 -4.80 5.92 8.53
CA SER A 201 -5.44 6.66 7.43
C SER A 201 -4.45 7.18 6.36
N PRO A 202 -3.26 7.71 6.69
CA PRO A 202 -2.29 8.08 5.65
C PRO A 202 -1.89 6.90 4.76
N LYS A 203 -1.75 5.71 5.34
CA LYS A 203 -1.45 4.49 4.57
C LYS A 203 -2.63 4.05 3.70
N GLU A 204 -3.88 4.26 4.14
CA GLU A 204 -5.06 4.02 3.29
C GLU A 204 -5.06 4.94 2.07
N VAL A 205 -4.68 6.21 2.22
CA VAL A 205 -4.56 7.16 1.10
C VAL A 205 -3.50 6.68 0.11
N MET A 206 -2.35 6.19 0.58
CA MET A 206 -1.31 5.62 -0.30
C MET A 206 -1.83 4.43 -1.11
N PHE A 207 -2.57 3.51 -0.46
CA PHE A 207 -3.19 2.37 -1.15
C PHE A 207 -4.21 2.80 -2.19
N LEU A 208 -4.99 3.85 -1.92
CA LEU A 208 -5.92 4.42 -2.89
C LEU A 208 -5.18 5.06 -4.06
N ASN A 209 -4.04 5.75 -3.83
CA ASN A 209 -3.22 6.30 -4.89
C ASN A 209 -2.70 5.19 -5.81
N GLU A 210 -2.10 4.16 -5.24
CA GLU A 210 -1.58 3.02 -6.01
C GLU A 210 -2.67 2.26 -6.76
N LEU A 211 -3.85 2.08 -6.16
CA LEU A 211 -4.98 1.46 -6.87
C LEU A 211 -5.44 2.28 -8.06
N GLU A 212 -5.41 3.62 -8.00
CA GLU A 212 -5.72 4.44 -9.17
C GLU A 212 -4.70 4.23 -10.28
N GLU A 213 -3.39 4.25 -9.96
CA GLU A 213 -2.33 3.96 -10.94
C GLU A 213 -2.48 2.56 -11.57
N ILE A 214 -2.88 1.56 -10.79
CA ILE A 214 -3.17 0.21 -11.29
C ILE A 214 -4.40 0.23 -12.21
N LEU A 215 -5.45 0.97 -11.85
CA LEU A 215 -6.67 1.07 -12.64
C LEU A 215 -6.49 1.85 -13.94
N ASP A 216 -5.51 2.76 -14.01
CA ASP A 216 -5.17 3.48 -15.24
C ASP A 216 -4.59 2.56 -16.32
N VAL A 217 -3.98 1.45 -15.93
CA VAL A 217 -3.36 0.48 -16.86
C VAL A 217 -4.12 -0.85 -16.97
N ILE A 218 -5.22 -1.02 -16.21
CA ILE A 218 -5.95 -2.29 -16.16
C ILE A 218 -6.71 -2.55 -17.46
N GLU A 219 -6.66 -3.78 -17.95
CA GLU A 219 -7.52 -4.21 -19.04
C GLU A 219 -8.96 -4.45 -18.56
N PRO A 220 -10.00 -4.09 -19.36
CA PRO A 220 -11.41 -4.29 -18.96
C PRO A 220 -11.78 -5.72 -18.56
N ALA A 221 -11.18 -6.71 -19.19
CA ALA A 221 -11.38 -8.13 -18.85
C ALA A 221 -10.83 -8.50 -17.45
N GLU A 222 -9.70 -7.92 -17.06
CA GLU A 222 -9.13 -8.11 -15.73
C GLU A 222 -9.89 -7.31 -14.66
N PHE A 223 -10.37 -6.11 -15.02
CA PHE A 223 -11.21 -5.30 -14.14
C PHE A 223 -12.47 -6.05 -13.69
N GLN A 224 -13.16 -6.72 -14.62
CA GLN A 224 -14.36 -7.50 -14.29
C GLN A 224 -14.12 -8.59 -13.24
N LYS A 225 -12.90 -9.15 -13.17
CA LYS A 225 -12.55 -10.20 -12.18
C LYS A 225 -12.37 -9.66 -10.77
N VAL A 226 -12.13 -8.36 -10.63
CA VAL A 226 -11.76 -7.72 -9.34
C VAL A 226 -12.73 -6.62 -8.90
N MET A 227 -13.59 -6.13 -9.78
CA MET A 227 -14.46 -4.97 -9.52
C MET A 227 -15.31 -5.11 -8.27
N GLU A 228 -15.88 -6.28 -7.99
CA GLU A 228 -16.75 -6.47 -6.84
C GLU A 228 -16.01 -6.31 -5.50
N PRO A 229 -14.93 -7.06 -5.19
CA PRO A 229 -14.20 -6.86 -3.94
C PRO A 229 -13.54 -5.49 -3.86
N LEU A 230 -13.09 -4.92 -4.98
CA LEU A 230 -12.50 -3.60 -5.06
C LEU A 230 -13.51 -2.51 -4.66
N PHE A 231 -14.68 -2.47 -5.29
CA PHE A 231 -15.69 -1.45 -5.00
C PHE A 231 -16.35 -1.63 -3.63
N ARG A 232 -16.39 -2.84 -3.06
CA ARG A 232 -16.73 -3.04 -1.65
C ARG A 232 -15.75 -2.35 -0.72
N GLN A 233 -14.46 -2.34 -1.04
CA GLN A 233 -13.45 -1.61 -0.26
C GLN A 233 -13.54 -0.11 -0.49
N ILE A 234 -13.72 0.35 -1.72
CA ILE A 234 -13.92 1.78 -2.03
C ILE A 234 -15.17 2.33 -1.30
N ALA A 235 -16.27 1.57 -1.24
CA ALA A 235 -17.46 1.95 -0.49
C ALA A 235 -17.17 2.15 1.02
N LYS A 236 -16.30 1.32 1.61
CA LYS A 236 -15.84 1.53 2.99
C LYS A 236 -15.01 2.80 3.13
N CYS A 237 -14.12 3.08 2.17
CA CYS A 237 -13.30 4.30 2.17
C CYS A 237 -14.17 5.56 2.03
N VAL A 238 -15.18 5.55 1.16
CA VAL A 238 -16.17 6.65 1.07
C VAL A 238 -16.90 6.88 2.39
N SER A 239 -17.10 5.84 3.18
CA SER A 239 -17.71 5.90 4.51
C SER A 239 -16.72 6.16 5.65
N SER A 240 -15.46 6.42 5.35
CA SER A 240 -14.44 6.70 6.35
C SER A 240 -14.73 8.02 7.07
N PRO A 241 -14.59 8.08 8.41
CA PRO A 241 -14.66 9.33 9.14
C PRO A 241 -13.46 10.26 8.85
N HIS A 242 -12.38 9.72 8.30
CA HIS A 242 -11.21 10.48 7.88
C HIS A 242 -11.44 11.08 6.49
N PHE A 243 -11.55 12.41 6.40
CA PHE A 243 -11.99 13.09 5.18
C PHE A 243 -11.05 12.85 3.98
N GLN A 244 -9.73 12.77 4.19
CA GLN A 244 -8.78 12.53 3.09
C GLN A 244 -8.95 11.13 2.47
N VAL A 245 -9.29 10.12 3.27
CA VAL A 245 -9.58 8.78 2.75
C VAL A 245 -10.86 8.78 1.91
N ALA A 246 -11.91 9.42 2.42
CA ALA A 246 -13.18 9.55 1.69
C ALA A 246 -13.02 10.37 0.40
N GLU A 247 -12.31 11.50 0.48
CA GLU A 247 -12.01 12.36 -0.65
C GLU A 247 -11.23 11.62 -1.73
N ARG A 248 -10.14 10.92 -1.33
CA ARG A 248 -9.30 10.20 -2.28
C ARG A 248 -10.06 9.06 -2.98
N ALA A 249 -10.90 8.34 -2.25
CA ALA A 249 -11.77 7.32 -2.83
C ALA A 249 -12.78 7.90 -3.84
N LEU A 250 -13.30 9.11 -3.58
CA LEU A 250 -14.24 9.79 -4.47
C LEU A 250 -13.58 10.39 -5.71
N TYR A 251 -12.28 10.66 -5.71
CA TYR A 251 -11.55 11.17 -6.87
C TYR A 251 -11.50 10.17 -8.04
N TYR A 252 -11.75 8.89 -7.82
CA TYR A 252 -11.87 7.91 -8.91
C TYR A 252 -12.96 8.29 -9.94
N TRP A 253 -14.00 9.01 -9.51
CA TRP A 253 -15.04 9.54 -10.40
C TRP A 253 -14.59 10.72 -11.26
N ASN A 254 -13.40 11.27 -11.02
CA ASN A 254 -12.82 12.33 -11.86
C ASN A 254 -11.90 11.76 -12.95
N ASN A 255 -11.56 10.48 -12.91
CA ASN A 255 -10.71 9.80 -13.87
C ASN A 255 -11.57 9.24 -15.02
N GLU A 256 -11.37 9.73 -16.24
CA GLU A 256 -12.19 9.37 -17.41
C GLU A 256 -12.13 7.88 -17.73
N TYR A 257 -10.96 7.25 -17.64
CA TYR A 257 -10.80 5.82 -17.92
C TYR A 257 -11.50 4.96 -16.87
N ILE A 258 -11.31 5.26 -15.60
CA ILE A 258 -11.99 4.56 -14.50
C ILE A 258 -13.51 4.75 -14.63
N MET A 259 -13.96 5.95 -15.02
CA MET A 259 -15.37 6.22 -15.27
C MET A 259 -15.94 5.38 -16.41
N SER A 260 -15.20 5.14 -17.48
CA SER A 260 -15.64 4.24 -18.55
C SER A 260 -15.82 2.81 -18.04
N LEU A 261 -14.87 2.30 -17.25
CA LEU A 261 -14.95 0.97 -16.63
C LEU A 261 -16.15 0.85 -15.67
N ILE A 262 -16.42 1.89 -14.88
CA ILE A 262 -17.58 1.96 -13.96
C ILE A 262 -18.89 1.95 -14.78
N SER A 263 -18.97 2.73 -15.85
CA SER A 263 -20.15 2.84 -16.70
C SER A 263 -20.51 1.50 -17.33
N GLU A 264 -19.55 0.83 -17.96
CA GLU A 264 -19.74 -0.48 -18.58
C GLU A 264 -20.18 -1.57 -17.57
N ASN A 265 -19.75 -1.45 -16.33
CA ASN A 265 -20.02 -2.40 -15.25
C ASN A 265 -20.99 -1.86 -14.18
N SER A 266 -21.75 -0.82 -14.50
CA SER A 266 -22.63 -0.10 -13.55
C SER A 266 -23.64 -1.01 -12.85
N LYS A 267 -24.11 -2.06 -13.52
CA LYS A 267 -25.05 -3.05 -12.96
C LYS A 267 -24.51 -3.77 -11.70
N VAL A 268 -23.20 -3.92 -11.60
CA VAL A 268 -22.53 -4.54 -10.43
C VAL A 268 -22.07 -3.48 -9.44
N ILE A 269 -21.48 -2.39 -9.95
CA ILE A 269 -20.82 -1.38 -9.13
C ILE A 269 -21.84 -0.49 -8.39
N LEU A 270 -22.88 -0.03 -9.07
CA LEU A 270 -23.85 0.88 -8.46
C LEU A 270 -24.56 0.29 -7.22
N PRO A 271 -25.05 -0.95 -7.25
CA PRO A 271 -25.65 -1.54 -6.04
C PRO A 271 -24.69 -1.64 -4.84
N ILE A 272 -23.39 -1.79 -5.10
CA ILE A 272 -22.35 -1.85 -4.04
C ILE A 272 -22.10 -0.45 -3.47
N MET A 273 -22.00 0.56 -4.34
CA MET A 273 -21.65 1.92 -3.93
C MET A 273 -22.84 2.71 -3.37
N PHE A 274 -24.05 2.42 -3.83
CA PHE A 274 -25.24 3.20 -3.52
C PHE A 274 -25.48 3.41 -2.01
N PRO A 275 -25.41 2.38 -1.14
CA PRO A 275 -25.62 2.55 0.29
C PRO A 275 -24.62 3.54 0.92
N ALA A 276 -23.33 3.41 0.57
CA ALA A 276 -22.27 4.28 1.08
C ALA A 276 -22.49 5.73 0.62
N LEU A 277 -22.74 5.96 -0.67
CA LEU A 277 -22.98 7.28 -1.22
C LEU A 277 -24.24 7.93 -0.61
N ASN A 278 -25.36 7.20 -0.55
CA ASN A 278 -26.60 7.76 -0.04
C ASN A 278 -26.56 8.08 1.46
N THR A 279 -25.91 7.24 2.26
CA THR A 279 -25.74 7.49 3.70
C THR A 279 -24.85 8.71 3.94
N ASN A 280 -23.68 8.75 3.33
CA ASN A 280 -22.68 9.78 3.60
C ASN A 280 -23.01 11.12 2.93
N SER A 281 -23.87 11.14 1.89
CA SER A 281 -24.39 12.41 1.34
C SER A 281 -25.12 13.28 2.36
N LYS A 282 -25.59 12.69 3.48
CA LYS A 282 -26.33 13.38 4.54
C LYS A 282 -25.62 13.39 5.88
N GLN A 283 -24.77 12.40 6.14
CA GLN A 283 -24.23 12.15 7.48
C GLN A 283 -22.74 12.47 7.63
N HIS A 284 -21.99 12.61 6.55
CA HIS A 284 -20.57 12.93 6.65
C HIS A 284 -20.37 14.33 7.25
N TRP A 285 -19.48 14.49 8.21
CA TRP A 285 -19.23 15.74 8.91
C TRP A 285 -18.61 16.83 8.02
N ASN A 286 -17.84 16.46 6.99
CA ASN A 286 -17.16 17.40 6.09
C ASN A 286 -18.04 17.72 4.87
N LYS A 287 -18.35 18.99 4.65
CA LYS A 287 -19.20 19.47 3.55
C LYS A 287 -18.58 19.29 2.16
N THR A 288 -17.25 19.31 2.06
CA THR A 288 -16.57 19.04 0.77
C THR A 288 -16.88 17.65 0.26
N ILE A 289 -16.91 16.66 1.17
CA ILE A 289 -17.25 15.27 0.84
C ILE A 289 -18.69 15.17 0.32
N HIS A 290 -19.64 15.96 0.86
CA HIS A 290 -21.01 16.00 0.32
C HIS A 290 -21.01 16.40 -1.16
N GLY A 291 -20.23 17.43 -1.55
CA GLY A 291 -20.12 17.86 -2.94
C GLY A 291 -19.59 16.77 -3.87
N LEU A 292 -18.53 16.07 -3.46
CA LEU A 292 -17.95 14.96 -4.21
C LEU A 292 -18.94 13.78 -4.34
N ILE A 293 -19.64 13.45 -3.27
CA ILE A 293 -20.68 12.40 -3.28
C ILE A 293 -21.82 12.77 -4.23
N TYR A 294 -22.30 14.03 -4.20
CA TYR A 294 -23.33 14.47 -5.12
C TYR A 294 -22.89 14.40 -6.58
N ASN A 295 -21.63 14.70 -6.87
CA ASN A 295 -21.08 14.51 -8.21
C ASN A 295 -21.11 13.04 -8.64
N ALA A 296 -20.65 12.13 -7.78
CA ALA A 296 -20.68 10.68 -8.05
C ALA A 296 -22.12 10.17 -8.26
N ILE A 297 -23.06 10.59 -7.40
CA ILE A 297 -24.49 10.26 -7.54
C ILE A 297 -25.05 10.76 -8.88
N LYS A 298 -24.76 12.00 -9.26
CA LYS A 298 -25.20 12.60 -10.51
C LYS A 298 -24.71 11.79 -11.72
N LEU A 299 -23.42 11.44 -11.72
CA LEU A 299 -22.83 10.61 -12.77
C LEU A 299 -23.51 9.24 -12.87
N PHE A 300 -23.80 8.57 -11.77
CA PHE A 300 -24.55 7.30 -11.78
C PHE A 300 -25.99 7.46 -12.31
N MET A 301 -26.66 8.56 -11.98
CA MET A 301 -27.99 8.85 -12.53
C MET A 301 -27.95 9.06 -14.04
N GLU A 302 -26.96 9.80 -14.54
CA GLU A 302 -26.74 10.03 -15.97
C GLU A 302 -26.41 8.74 -16.73
N MET A 303 -25.64 7.82 -16.13
CA MET A 303 -25.30 6.52 -16.72
C MET A 303 -26.53 5.61 -16.86
N ASN A 304 -27.34 5.48 -15.80
CA ASN A 304 -28.46 4.55 -15.77
C ASN A 304 -29.51 4.94 -14.72
N GLN A 305 -30.41 5.84 -15.08
CA GLN A 305 -31.47 6.33 -14.19
C GLN A 305 -32.36 5.20 -13.64
N LYS A 306 -32.73 4.24 -14.49
CA LYS A 306 -33.61 3.13 -14.08
C LYS A 306 -32.97 2.27 -13.00
N LEU A 307 -31.72 1.88 -13.18
CA LEU A 307 -30.98 1.11 -12.19
C LEU A 307 -30.79 1.90 -10.89
N PHE A 308 -30.55 3.21 -11.01
CA PHE A 308 -30.43 4.10 -9.86
C PHE A 308 -31.71 4.10 -9.02
N ASP A 309 -32.87 4.23 -9.67
CA ASP A 309 -34.18 4.21 -9.00
C ASP A 309 -34.47 2.86 -8.34
N GLU A 310 -34.08 1.76 -8.98
CA GLU A 310 -34.19 0.41 -8.41
C GLU A 310 -33.31 0.28 -7.14
N CYS A 311 -32.06 0.73 -7.17
CA CYS A 311 -31.16 0.75 -6.02
C CYS A 311 -31.73 1.62 -4.88
N HIS A 312 -32.31 2.77 -5.23
CA HIS A 312 -32.92 3.65 -4.23
C HIS A 312 -34.12 3.02 -3.53
N LYS A 313 -34.99 2.36 -4.30
CA LYS A 313 -36.15 1.63 -3.74
C LYS A 313 -35.69 0.49 -2.82
N LYS A 314 -34.72 -0.30 -3.28
CA LYS A 314 -34.16 -1.40 -2.51
C LYS A 314 -33.54 -0.91 -1.20
N TYR A 315 -32.73 0.15 -1.26
CA TYR A 315 -32.10 0.74 -0.08
C TYR A 315 -33.13 1.24 0.93
N LYS A 316 -34.21 1.92 0.49
CA LYS A 316 -35.29 2.36 1.39
C LYS A 316 -35.97 1.17 2.08
N ALA A 317 -36.24 0.10 1.34
CA ALA A 317 -36.86 -1.10 1.90
C ALA A 317 -35.93 -1.78 2.93
N GLU A 318 -34.64 -1.85 2.66
CA GLU A 318 -33.63 -2.39 3.60
C GLU A 318 -33.53 -1.53 4.86
N GLN A 319 -33.51 -0.20 4.74
CA GLN A 319 -33.51 0.73 5.89
C GLN A 319 -34.77 0.57 6.75
N GLN A 320 -35.93 0.41 6.14
CA GLN A 320 -37.18 0.20 6.84
C GLN A 320 -37.13 -1.14 7.62
N ASN A 321 -36.69 -2.21 7.00
CA ASN A 321 -36.57 -3.52 7.62
C ASN A 321 -35.57 -3.51 8.80
N GLU A 322 -34.43 -2.84 8.66
CA GLU A 322 -33.46 -2.67 9.74
C GLU A 322 -34.04 -1.88 10.93
N ARG A 323 -34.82 -0.83 10.65
CA ARG A 323 -35.50 -0.05 11.67
C ARG A 323 -36.54 -0.90 12.43
N GLU A 324 -37.32 -1.71 11.71
CA GLU A 324 -38.27 -2.63 12.31
C GLU A 324 -37.60 -3.70 13.16
N LYS A 325 -36.47 -4.26 12.71
CA LYS A 325 -35.67 -5.21 13.51
C LYS A 325 -35.12 -4.55 14.78
N LEU A 326 -34.70 -3.30 14.70
CA LEU A 326 -34.18 -2.55 15.85
C LEU A 326 -35.25 -2.31 16.86
N ASN A 327 -36.42 -1.84 16.43
CA ASN A 327 -37.57 -1.61 17.30
C ASN A 327 -38.03 -2.92 17.99
N ARG A 328 -38.13 -4.02 17.22
CA ARG A 328 -38.49 -5.33 17.78
C ARG A 328 -37.47 -5.81 18.82
N ARG A 329 -36.17 -5.56 18.59
CA ARG A 329 -35.10 -5.89 19.55
C ARG A 329 -35.24 -5.07 20.83
N GLU A 330 -35.57 -3.79 20.70
CA GLU A 330 -35.79 -2.90 21.84
C GLU A 330 -37.01 -3.30 22.65
N GLU A 331 -38.13 -3.63 22.00
CA GLU A 331 -39.33 -4.17 22.66
C GLU A 331 -39.02 -5.46 23.42
N LEU A 332 -38.22 -6.38 22.83
CA LEU A 332 -37.82 -7.61 23.52
C LEU A 332 -36.96 -7.32 24.76
N TRP A 333 -36.03 -6.34 24.66
CA TRP A 333 -35.25 -5.93 25.82
C TRP A 333 -36.09 -5.32 26.92
N GLN A 334 -37.10 -4.49 26.60
CA GLN A 334 -38.05 -3.94 27.59
C GLN A 334 -38.87 -5.05 28.27
N GLN A 335 -39.26 -6.06 27.49
CA GLN A 335 -39.97 -7.24 28.10
C GLN A 335 -39.04 -8.01 29.04
N VAL A 336 -37.79 -8.27 28.66
CA VAL A 336 -36.81 -8.94 29.53
C VAL A 336 -36.56 -8.12 30.80
N GLU A 337 -36.39 -6.81 30.67
CA GLU A 337 -36.20 -5.92 31.82
C GLU A 337 -37.43 -5.91 32.75
N SER A 338 -38.64 -5.86 32.18
CA SER A 338 -39.90 -5.92 32.95
C SER A 338 -40.02 -7.25 33.71
N LEU A 339 -39.70 -8.37 33.07
CA LEU A 339 -39.68 -9.68 33.73
C LEU A 339 -38.62 -9.76 34.83
N ALA A 340 -37.43 -9.20 34.57
CA ALA A 340 -36.33 -9.15 35.55
C ALA A 340 -36.74 -8.34 36.79
N ARG A 341 -37.40 -7.19 36.62
CA ARG A 341 -37.89 -6.35 37.71
C ARG A 341 -38.91 -7.06 38.62
N GLN A 342 -39.64 -8.04 38.09
CA GLN A 342 -40.61 -8.84 38.88
C GLN A 342 -39.92 -9.92 39.72
N HIS A 343 -38.64 -10.19 39.51
CA HIS A 343 -37.89 -11.21 40.24
C HIS A 343 -37.52 -10.70 41.65
N PRO A 344 -37.76 -11.48 42.74
CA PRO A 344 -37.52 -11.04 44.12
C PRO A 344 -36.09 -10.63 44.47
N THR A 345 -35.11 -11.01 43.65
CA THR A 345 -33.70 -10.68 43.86
C THR A 345 -33.23 -9.48 43.01
N TYR A 346 -34.11 -8.91 42.17
CA TYR A 346 -33.72 -7.81 41.25
C TYR A 346 -33.24 -6.58 42.02
N GLU A 347 -33.96 -6.12 43.03
CA GLU A 347 -33.57 -4.98 43.86
C GLU A 347 -32.24 -5.22 44.58
N LYS A 348 -31.99 -6.44 45.07
CA LYS A 348 -30.70 -6.79 45.71
C LYS A 348 -29.53 -6.76 44.76
N LEU A 349 -29.76 -7.02 43.45
CA LEU A 349 -28.72 -6.97 42.41
C LEU A 349 -28.48 -5.55 41.91
N VAL A 350 -29.50 -4.70 41.90
CA VAL A 350 -29.39 -3.28 41.45
C VAL A 350 -28.80 -2.40 42.55
N ASP A 351 -29.23 -2.58 43.81
CA ASP A 351 -28.70 -1.83 44.96
C ASP A 351 -27.27 -2.25 45.36
N GLY A 352 -26.84 -3.45 44.94
CA GLY A 352 -25.47 -3.94 45.13
C GLY A 352 -24.44 -3.45 44.10
N THR A 353 -24.87 -2.76 43.05
CA THR A 353 -23.99 -2.29 41.95
C THR A 353 -23.77 -0.78 41.99
N THR A 354 -23.22 -0.27 43.07
CA THR A 354 -22.24 0.81 42.96
C THR A 354 -20.87 0.14 42.68
N GLY A 355 -20.56 -0.11 41.43
CA GLY A 355 -19.24 -0.60 40.99
C GLY A 355 -19.17 -2.11 40.68
N GLU A 356 -18.78 -2.41 39.47
CA GLU A 356 -18.31 -3.68 38.90
C GLU A 356 -19.39 -4.73 38.52
N LEU A 357 -19.62 -4.78 37.21
CA LEU A 357 -20.19 -5.95 36.55
C LEU A 357 -19.19 -7.12 36.64
N VAL A 358 -19.33 -7.97 37.62
CA VAL A 358 -18.67 -9.28 37.66
C VAL A 358 -19.46 -10.21 36.74
N LEU A 359 -18.98 -10.38 35.52
CA LEU A 359 -19.41 -11.47 34.65
C LEU A 359 -18.98 -12.80 35.30
N ALA A 360 -19.95 -13.48 35.97
CA ALA A 360 -19.75 -14.84 36.42
C ALA A 360 -19.55 -15.75 35.21
N GLY A 361 -18.28 -16.07 34.93
CA GLY A 361 -17.90 -17.04 33.93
C GLY A 361 -18.44 -18.42 34.35
N THR A 362 -19.33 -18.97 33.56
CA THR A 362 -19.69 -20.40 33.62
C THR A 362 -18.49 -21.22 33.20
N GLY A 363 -17.74 -21.73 34.18
CA GLY A 363 -16.75 -22.75 33.97
C GLY A 363 -17.41 -24.02 33.43
N ARG A 364 -17.06 -24.42 32.24
CA ARG A 364 -17.16 -25.82 31.84
C ARG A 364 -15.80 -26.49 32.13
N LYS A 365 -15.86 -27.38 33.17
CA LYS A 365 -14.89 -28.48 33.29
C LYS A 365 -15.25 -29.53 32.24
N THR A 366 -14.32 -29.89 31.46
CA THR A 366 -13.73 -31.16 30.99
C THR A 366 -12.99 -30.92 29.71
#